data_5e397bfb2abd0c5b597de877445be7d9
#
_entry.id   5e397bfb2abd0c5b597de877445be7d9
#
_cell.length_a   1.000
_cell.length_b   1.000
_cell.length_c   1.000
_cell.angle_alpha   90.00
_cell.angle_beta   90.00
_cell.angle_gamma   90.00
#
_symmetry.space_group_name_H-M   'P 1'
#
loop_
_entity.id
_entity.type
_entity.pdbx_description
1 polymer ?
#
loop_
_entity_poly.entity_id
_entity_poly.type
_entity_poly.pdbx_seq_one_letter_code
_entity_poly.pdbx_strand_id
1 'polypeptide(L)'
;MAERAALMGAKEISFDVNPTAPINPGSLYYVDLRQKTTPEIYVGYKTARSSPGNPEGFRPDQTVTYSIASTTDFKPHLVYLQGSWKNNPDNMELQSDTGRIVLVYYGKSVNIIAGGNGRGVVSNDKEKEVTALPAQSNSSLGEDLSSDGSFRIDGQRLYNLSIHNNYTGHTIVIDVKGKGFQFYTFTFG
;
A
#
# COMPACT_ATOMS: atom_id res chain seq x y z
N MET A 1 -26.44 2.84 33.32
CA MET A 1 -25.93 2.13 32.11
C MET A 1 -25.65 0.65 32.36
N ALA A 2 -25.18 0.25 33.54
CA ALA A 2 -24.98 -1.17 33.91
C ALA A 2 -26.26 -2.02 33.88
N GLU A 3 -27.39 -1.44 34.29
CA GLU A 3 -28.70 -2.12 34.32
C GLU A 3 -29.24 -2.52 32.94
N ARG A 4 -28.87 -1.78 31.88
CA ARG A 4 -29.28 -2.06 30.51
C ARG A 4 -28.47 -3.21 29.86
N ALA A 5 -27.21 -3.39 30.26
CA ALA A 5 -26.35 -4.48 29.78
C ALA A 5 -26.80 -5.83 30.37
N ALA A 6 -27.24 -5.86 31.62
CA ALA A 6 -27.75 -7.07 32.27
C ALA A 6 -29.01 -7.62 31.61
N LEU A 7 -29.89 -6.74 31.10
CA LEU A 7 -31.12 -7.10 30.39
C LEU A 7 -30.90 -7.71 29.01
N MET A 8 -29.70 -7.53 28.38
CA MET A 8 -29.38 -8.04 27.05
C MET A 8 -28.45 -9.26 27.08
N GLY A 9 -28.14 -9.81 28.28
CA GLY A 9 -27.28 -11.00 28.39
C GLY A 9 -25.83 -10.79 27.87
N ALA A 10 -25.41 -9.54 27.68
CA ALA A 10 -24.05 -9.24 27.25
C ALA A 10 -23.10 -9.47 28.43
N LYS A 11 -22.13 -10.38 28.28
CA LYS A 11 -21.00 -10.47 29.17
C LYS A 11 -20.22 -9.15 29.10
N GLU A 12 -19.96 -8.55 30.26
CA GLU A 12 -19.06 -7.41 30.37
C GLU A 12 -17.68 -7.86 29.89
N ILE A 13 -17.23 -7.39 28.72
CA ILE A 13 -15.89 -7.61 28.23
C ILE A 13 -15.03 -6.53 28.88
N SER A 14 -14.37 -6.87 29.97
CA SER A 14 -13.32 -6.01 30.52
C SER A 14 -12.09 -6.12 29.62
N PHE A 15 -11.79 -5.07 28.87
CA PHE A 15 -10.49 -4.92 28.25
C PHE A 15 -9.51 -4.54 29.36
N ASP A 16 -8.73 -5.50 29.81
CA ASP A 16 -7.62 -5.24 30.73
C ASP A 16 -6.50 -4.56 29.92
N VAL A 17 -6.69 -3.28 29.62
CA VAL A 17 -5.65 -2.45 29.02
C VAL A 17 -4.66 -2.19 30.14
N ASN A 18 -3.57 -2.98 30.19
CA ASN A 18 -2.47 -2.69 31.08
C ASN A 18 -1.75 -1.42 30.57
N PRO A 19 -2.04 -0.23 31.12
CA PRO A 19 -1.47 1.02 30.64
C PRO A 19 0.03 1.16 30.94
N THR A 20 0.59 0.19 31.67
CA THR A 20 2.01 0.15 32.06
C THR A 20 2.83 -0.86 31.26
N ALA A 21 2.25 -1.55 30.28
CA ALA A 21 3.03 -2.38 29.38
C ALA A 21 4.08 -1.51 28.69
N PRO A 22 5.38 -1.82 28.79
CA PRO A 22 6.40 -0.99 28.20
C PRO A 22 6.20 -0.95 26.67
N ILE A 23 5.93 0.24 26.16
CA ILE A 23 5.93 0.49 24.72
C ILE A 23 7.39 0.31 24.27
N ASN A 24 7.64 -0.64 23.38
CA ASN A 24 8.96 -0.81 22.77
C ASN A 24 9.04 0.00 21.45
N PRO A 25 9.55 1.25 21.47
CA PRO A 25 9.62 2.07 20.27
C PRO A 25 10.60 1.52 19.23
N GLY A 26 11.47 0.60 19.61
CA GLY A 26 12.39 -0.11 18.72
C GLY A 26 11.76 -1.29 17.98
N SER A 27 10.52 -1.68 18.33
CA SER A 27 9.81 -2.73 17.61
C SER A 27 9.52 -2.27 16.17
N LEU A 28 9.77 -3.14 15.20
CA LEU A 28 9.42 -2.89 13.79
C LEU A 28 7.90 -2.66 13.61
N TYR A 29 7.10 -3.25 14.48
CA TYR A 29 5.62 -3.16 14.46
C TYR A 29 5.07 -1.99 15.29
N TYR A 30 5.93 -1.25 15.98
CA TYR A 30 5.49 -0.09 16.73
C TYR A 30 5.14 1.05 15.78
N VAL A 31 3.88 1.48 15.82
CA VAL A 31 3.39 2.65 15.08
C VAL A 31 3.31 3.84 16.02
N ASP A 32 4.11 4.86 15.78
CA ASP A 32 4.03 6.12 16.51
C ASP A 32 3.03 7.06 15.83
N LEU A 33 1.82 7.13 16.35
CA LEU A 33 0.74 7.97 15.81
C LEU A 33 1.02 9.48 15.83
N ARG A 34 2.12 9.92 16.45
CA ARG A 34 2.57 11.32 16.41
C ARG A 34 3.37 11.64 15.14
N GLN A 35 3.84 10.61 14.44
CA GLN A 35 4.57 10.76 13.19
C GLN A 35 3.61 11.03 12.03
N LYS A 36 4.04 11.90 11.13
CA LYS A 36 3.30 12.13 9.89
C LYS A 36 3.60 11.00 8.91
N THR A 37 2.57 10.30 8.50
CA THR A 37 2.64 9.28 7.46
C THR A 37 1.80 9.70 6.26
N THR A 38 2.02 9.05 5.12
CA THR A 38 1.10 9.14 4.00
C THR A 38 -0.28 8.65 4.44
N PRO A 39 -1.36 9.41 4.19
CA PRO A 39 -2.72 8.91 4.42
C PRO A 39 -3.01 7.69 3.55
N GLU A 40 -3.96 6.84 3.95
CA GLU A 40 -4.43 5.73 3.11
C GLU A 40 -4.78 6.20 1.71
N ILE A 41 -4.27 5.48 0.70
CA ILE A 41 -4.47 5.80 -0.72
C ILE A 41 -5.36 4.74 -1.35
N TYR A 42 -6.63 5.05 -1.50
CA TYR A 42 -7.61 4.26 -2.25
C TYR A 42 -7.48 4.54 -3.74
N VAL A 43 -7.67 3.51 -4.58
CA VAL A 43 -7.43 3.62 -6.03
C VAL A 43 -8.66 3.36 -6.90
N GLY A 44 -9.79 3.00 -6.33
CA GLY A 44 -11.07 2.95 -7.05
C GLY A 44 -11.63 4.35 -7.31
N TYR A 45 -12.21 4.58 -8.47
CA TYR A 45 -12.67 5.92 -8.85
C TYR A 45 -13.76 6.51 -7.94
N LYS A 46 -14.47 5.67 -7.15
CA LYS A 46 -15.45 6.14 -6.14
C LYS A 46 -14.85 6.31 -4.75
N THR A 47 -13.72 5.68 -4.47
CA THR A 47 -13.11 5.66 -3.13
C THR A 47 -11.87 6.54 -3.03
N ALA A 48 -11.19 6.77 -4.15
CA ALA A 48 -9.96 7.57 -4.19
C ALA A 48 -10.23 9.05 -3.89
N ARG A 49 -9.32 9.65 -3.13
CA ARG A 49 -9.31 11.10 -2.87
C ARG A 49 -8.65 11.89 -3.99
N SER A 50 -7.82 11.24 -4.80
CA SER A 50 -7.07 11.85 -5.90
C SER A 50 -7.01 10.89 -7.08
N SER A 51 -6.98 11.43 -8.30
CA SER A 51 -6.67 10.64 -9.49
C SER A 51 -5.25 10.07 -9.42
N PRO A 52 -4.95 9.00 -10.19
CA PRO A 52 -3.58 8.60 -10.43
C PRO A 52 -2.73 9.79 -10.87
N GLY A 53 -1.43 9.77 -10.55
CA GLY A 53 -0.49 10.79 -10.97
C GLY A 53 -0.22 10.82 -12.48
N ASN A 54 -0.71 9.83 -13.19
CA ASN A 54 -0.64 9.76 -14.65
C ASN A 54 -1.56 10.79 -15.31
N PRO A 55 -1.17 11.38 -16.45
CA PRO A 55 -1.99 12.37 -17.16
C PRO A 55 -3.30 11.79 -17.72
N GLU A 56 -3.37 10.48 -17.91
CA GLU A 56 -4.58 9.77 -18.38
C GLU A 56 -5.75 9.89 -17.39
N GLY A 57 -5.47 10.00 -16.08
CA GLY A 57 -6.46 10.12 -15.01
C GLY A 57 -7.40 8.92 -14.91
N PHE A 58 -8.50 9.08 -14.14
CA PHE A 58 -9.55 8.07 -14.09
C PHE A 58 -10.48 8.11 -15.31
N ARG A 59 -10.85 6.91 -15.77
CA ARG A 59 -11.92 6.67 -16.76
C ARG A 59 -12.88 5.62 -16.19
N PRO A 60 -13.94 6.01 -15.48
CA PRO A 60 -14.85 5.09 -14.80
C PRO A 60 -15.32 3.95 -15.67
N ASP A 61 -15.19 2.73 -15.16
CA ASP A 61 -15.58 1.45 -15.77
C ASP A 61 -14.87 1.11 -17.11
N GLN A 62 -13.83 1.88 -17.49
CA GLN A 62 -13.07 1.66 -18.72
C GLN A 62 -11.68 1.11 -18.42
N THR A 63 -11.13 0.40 -19.41
CA THR A 63 -9.72 0.03 -19.43
C THR A 63 -8.92 1.18 -20.04
N VAL A 64 -7.90 1.63 -19.30
CA VAL A 64 -6.99 2.71 -19.71
C VAL A 64 -5.57 2.14 -19.79
N THR A 65 -4.86 2.44 -20.84
CA THR A 65 -3.43 2.16 -20.92
C THR A 65 -2.66 3.35 -20.37
N TYR A 66 -2.10 3.15 -19.18
CA TYR A 66 -1.27 4.14 -18.50
C TYR A 66 0.18 4.02 -18.90
N SER A 67 0.88 5.15 -18.92
CA SER A 67 2.30 5.23 -19.23
C SER A 67 3.07 6.05 -18.19
N ILE A 68 4.33 5.68 -17.97
CA ILE A 68 5.28 6.38 -17.14
C ILE A 68 6.43 6.80 -18.03
N ALA A 69 6.58 8.11 -18.27
CA ALA A 69 7.70 8.64 -19.03
C ALA A 69 8.98 8.60 -18.18
N SER A 70 10.15 8.48 -18.81
CA SER A 70 11.45 8.52 -18.12
C SER A 70 11.71 9.85 -17.38
N THR A 71 11.02 10.91 -17.80
CA THR A 71 11.08 12.24 -17.19
C THR A 71 10.01 12.48 -16.13
N THR A 72 9.24 11.44 -15.74
CA THR A 72 8.15 11.60 -14.75
C THR A 72 8.72 12.03 -13.40
N ASP A 73 8.27 13.18 -12.92
CA ASP A 73 8.51 13.65 -11.56
C ASP A 73 7.41 13.10 -10.64
N PHE A 74 7.74 12.04 -9.91
CA PHE A 74 6.79 11.36 -9.03
C PHE A 74 6.46 12.22 -7.81
N LYS A 75 5.23 12.66 -7.71
CA LYS A 75 4.75 13.42 -6.55
C LYS A 75 4.40 12.46 -5.40
N PRO A 76 4.74 12.82 -4.14
CA PRO A 76 4.32 12.05 -2.98
C PRO A 76 2.80 11.87 -2.92
N HIS A 77 2.38 10.75 -2.35
CA HIS A 77 0.96 10.41 -2.10
C HIS A 77 0.11 10.18 -3.35
N LEU A 78 0.72 10.05 -4.53
CA LEU A 78 0.04 9.70 -5.78
C LEU A 78 0.55 8.36 -6.30
N VAL A 79 -0.39 7.53 -6.72
CA VAL A 79 -0.09 6.27 -7.39
C VAL A 79 0.12 6.55 -8.88
N TYR A 80 1.19 6.02 -9.45
CA TYR A 80 1.46 6.02 -10.88
C TYR A 80 1.40 4.61 -11.43
N LEU A 81 0.79 4.46 -12.60
CA LEU A 81 0.54 3.16 -13.23
C LEU A 81 1.23 3.07 -14.59
N GLN A 82 1.64 1.86 -14.94
CA GLN A 82 2.04 1.49 -16.30
C GLN A 82 1.36 0.19 -16.68
N GLY A 83 0.93 0.08 -17.95
CA GLY A 83 0.14 -1.04 -18.44
C GLY A 83 -1.34 -0.72 -18.58
N SER A 84 -2.13 -1.71 -18.97
CA SER A 84 -3.58 -1.51 -19.17
C SER A 84 -4.34 -1.91 -17.91
N TRP A 85 -5.06 -0.96 -17.34
CA TRP A 85 -5.80 -1.13 -16.09
C TRP A 85 -7.26 -0.74 -16.26
N LYS A 86 -8.16 -1.61 -15.83
CA LYS A 86 -9.59 -1.29 -15.71
C LYS A 86 -9.82 -0.48 -14.45
N ASN A 87 -10.50 0.64 -14.60
CA ASN A 87 -10.86 1.55 -13.51
C ASN A 87 -12.20 1.10 -12.93
N ASN A 88 -12.18 0.34 -11.85
CA ASN A 88 -13.38 -0.09 -11.13
C ASN A 88 -13.76 0.90 -10.02
N PRO A 89 -14.99 0.84 -9.47
CA PRO A 89 -15.43 1.73 -8.41
C PRO A 89 -14.53 1.74 -7.16
N ASP A 90 -13.94 0.60 -6.80
CA ASP A 90 -13.19 0.38 -5.56
C ASP A 90 -11.74 -0.12 -5.75
N ASN A 91 -11.35 -0.45 -6.99
CA ASN A 91 -10.02 -1.00 -7.29
C ASN A 91 -9.55 -0.67 -8.70
N MET A 92 -8.27 -0.95 -8.95
CA MET A 92 -7.68 -1.05 -10.28
C MET A 92 -7.40 -2.52 -10.61
N GLU A 93 -7.82 -2.98 -11.78
CA GLU A 93 -7.64 -4.36 -12.24
C GLU A 93 -6.76 -4.40 -13.49
N LEU A 94 -5.66 -5.16 -13.42
CA LEU A 94 -4.72 -5.31 -14.54
C LEU A 94 -5.37 -6.10 -15.67
N GLN A 95 -5.38 -5.54 -16.87
CA GLN A 95 -5.92 -6.14 -18.10
C GLN A 95 -4.83 -6.61 -19.08
N SER A 96 -3.60 -6.10 -18.94
CA SER A 96 -2.42 -6.59 -19.66
C SER A 96 -1.73 -7.73 -18.89
N ASP A 97 -0.80 -8.43 -19.53
CA ASP A 97 -0.03 -9.51 -18.88
C ASP A 97 0.91 -8.99 -17.80
N THR A 98 1.36 -7.74 -17.97
CA THR A 98 2.25 -7.06 -17.04
C THR A 98 1.77 -5.65 -16.76
N GLY A 99 2.08 -5.17 -15.56
CA GLY A 99 1.84 -3.79 -15.15
C GLY A 99 2.90 -3.35 -14.16
N ARG A 100 2.97 -2.05 -13.90
CA ARG A 100 3.83 -1.46 -12.87
C ARG A 100 3.05 -0.46 -12.06
N ILE A 101 3.33 -0.42 -10.77
CA ILE A 101 2.80 0.54 -9.82
C ILE A 101 3.99 1.25 -9.18
N VAL A 102 3.98 2.58 -9.15
CA VAL A 102 4.99 3.40 -8.46
C VAL A 102 4.31 4.31 -7.47
N LEU A 103 4.87 4.42 -6.27
CA LEU A 103 4.36 5.29 -5.22
C LEU A 103 5.52 5.87 -4.39
N VAL A 104 5.51 7.18 -4.23
CA VAL A 104 6.34 7.89 -3.25
C VAL A 104 5.51 8.15 -2.00
N TYR A 105 6.00 7.68 -0.85
CA TYR A 105 5.27 7.74 0.42
C TYR A 105 6.18 8.10 1.60
N TYR A 106 5.57 8.48 2.71
CA TYR A 106 6.21 8.70 4.01
C TYR A 106 5.63 7.69 5.01
N GLY A 107 6.47 6.96 5.69
CA GLY A 107 6.05 5.96 6.68
C GLY A 107 7.18 5.03 7.08
N LYS A 108 6.92 4.21 8.08
CA LYS A 108 7.82 3.14 8.54
C LYS A 108 7.52 1.81 7.86
N SER A 109 6.30 1.64 7.36
CA SER A 109 5.91 0.47 6.56
C SER A 109 4.95 0.84 5.45
N VAL A 110 4.88 0.00 4.43
CA VAL A 110 3.88 0.08 3.37
C VAL A 110 3.24 -1.28 3.15
N ASN A 111 1.93 -1.27 3.10
CA ASN A 111 1.10 -2.44 2.81
C ASN A 111 0.21 -2.13 1.60
N ILE A 112 -0.18 -3.19 0.89
CA ILE A 112 -1.18 -3.13 -0.18
C ILE A 112 -2.34 -4.07 0.15
N ILE A 113 -3.58 -3.63 -0.04
CA ILE A 113 -4.71 -4.55 -0.14
C ILE A 113 -4.86 -4.93 -1.60
N ALA A 114 -4.66 -6.20 -1.89
CA ALA A 114 -4.70 -6.74 -3.23
C ALA A 114 -5.50 -8.05 -3.28
N GLY A 115 -5.91 -8.45 -4.48
CA GLY A 115 -6.71 -9.64 -4.73
C GLY A 115 -6.66 -10.04 -6.21
N GLY A 116 -7.61 -10.89 -6.62
CA GLY A 116 -7.65 -11.42 -7.98
C GLY A 116 -6.55 -12.46 -8.22
N ASN A 117 -5.93 -12.42 -9.41
CA ASN A 117 -4.91 -13.37 -9.83
C ASN A 117 -3.60 -12.67 -10.12
N GLY A 118 -2.49 -13.30 -9.80
CA GLY A 118 -1.18 -12.79 -10.20
C GLY A 118 -0.13 -12.82 -9.09
N ARG A 119 0.96 -12.13 -9.38
CA ARG A 119 2.06 -11.91 -8.46
C ARG A 119 2.65 -10.53 -8.66
N GLY A 120 3.22 -9.97 -7.61
CA GLY A 120 4.03 -8.78 -7.66
C GLY A 120 5.49 -9.07 -7.33
N VAL A 121 6.39 -8.23 -7.82
CA VAL A 121 7.78 -8.15 -7.39
C VAL A 121 8.03 -6.72 -6.94
N VAL A 122 8.49 -6.57 -5.70
CA VAL A 122 8.78 -5.27 -5.11
C VAL A 122 10.24 -4.92 -5.30
N SER A 123 10.49 -3.72 -5.84
CA SER A 123 11.80 -3.08 -5.85
C SER A 123 11.70 -1.84 -4.96
N ASN A 124 12.53 -1.79 -3.92
CA ASN A 124 12.65 -0.61 -3.07
C ASN A 124 13.91 0.14 -3.50
N ASP A 125 13.84 1.44 -3.68
CA ASP A 125 14.93 2.44 -3.80
C ASP A 125 16.27 2.01 -4.46
N LYS A 126 16.41 0.75 -4.90
CA LYS A 126 17.66 0.20 -5.45
C LYS A 126 17.83 0.42 -6.96
N GLU A 127 16.77 0.74 -7.68
CA GLU A 127 16.88 1.06 -9.09
C GLU A 127 17.07 2.56 -9.28
N LYS A 128 18.19 2.87 -9.79
CA LYS A 128 18.92 4.13 -9.93
C LYS A 128 18.26 5.22 -10.78
N GLU A 129 16.96 5.27 -11.01
CA GLU A 129 16.37 6.28 -11.91
C GLU A 129 15.12 6.99 -11.39
N VAL A 130 14.70 6.76 -10.14
CA VAL A 130 13.69 7.63 -9.53
C VAL A 130 14.39 8.64 -8.63
N THR A 131 14.90 9.69 -9.25
CA THR A 131 15.61 10.80 -8.59
C THR A 131 14.65 11.64 -7.75
N ALA A 132 14.46 11.31 -6.49
CA ALA A 132 13.90 12.29 -5.55
C ALA A 132 14.28 12.11 -4.07
N LEU A 133 14.73 10.94 -3.62
CA LEU A 133 15.10 10.75 -2.21
C LEU A 133 16.36 9.89 -2.09
N PRO A 134 17.28 10.20 -1.16
CA PRO A 134 18.49 9.40 -0.95
C PRO A 134 18.11 8.00 -0.49
N ALA A 135 18.66 6.98 -1.16
CA ALA A 135 18.52 5.58 -0.79
C ALA A 135 18.92 5.38 0.68
N GLN A 136 17.97 4.99 1.52
CA GLN A 136 18.26 4.65 2.91
C GLN A 136 18.52 3.16 3.02
N SER A 137 19.69 2.77 3.44
CA SER A 137 20.21 1.39 3.52
C SER A 137 19.54 0.48 4.59
N ASN A 138 18.41 0.89 5.17
CA ASN A 138 17.79 0.26 6.33
C ASN A 138 16.35 -0.21 6.07
N SER A 139 16.02 -0.63 4.84
CA SER A 139 14.75 -1.27 4.54
C SER A 139 14.84 -2.78 4.61
N SER A 140 13.85 -3.42 5.22
CA SER A 140 13.64 -4.87 5.20
C SER A 140 12.50 -5.20 4.26
N LEU A 141 12.57 -6.37 3.62
CA LEU A 141 11.43 -6.91 2.89
C LEU A 141 10.25 -7.08 3.85
N GLY A 142 9.04 -6.81 3.36
CA GLY A 142 7.82 -7.08 4.11
C GLY A 142 7.62 -8.57 4.38
N GLU A 143 6.79 -8.89 5.36
CA GLU A 143 6.56 -10.28 5.79
C GLU A 143 5.93 -11.17 4.71
N ASP A 144 5.19 -10.57 3.77
CA ASP A 144 4.55 -11.31 2.68
C ASP A 144 5.47 -11.50 1.47
N LEU A 145 6.71 -11.01 1.52
CA LEU A 145 7.67 -11.11 0.42
C LEU A 145 8.61 -12.30 0.60
N SER A 146 8.84 -13.02 -0.49
CA SER A 146 9.95 -13.95 -0.61
C SER A 146 11.29 -13.19 -0.65
N SER A 147 12.40 -13.91 -0.47
CA SER A 147 13.75 -13.31 -0.44
C SER A 147 14.15 -12.57 -1.72
N ASP A 148 13.47 -12.86 -2.84
CA ASP A 148 13.64 -12.17 -4.12
C ASP A 148 12.72 -10.94 -4.28
N GLY A 149 11.99 -10.55 -3.23
CA GLY A 149 11.03 -9.45 -3.24
C GLY A 149 9.69 -9.79 -3.89
N SER A 150 9.44 -11.04 -4.24
CA SER A 150 8.17 -11.44 -4.85
C SER A 150 7.11 -11.80 -3.82
N PHE A 151 5.83 -11.55 -4.16
CA PHE A 151 4.66 -12.04 -3.45
C PHE A 151 3.62 -12.55 -4.43
N ARG A 152 2.87 -13.55 -4.00
CA ARG A 152 1.77 -14.14 -4.78
C ARG A 152 0.44 -13.73 -4.16
N ILE A 153 -0.55 -13.46 -5.00
CA ILE A 153 -1.91 -13.28 -4.54
C ILE A 153 -2.52 -14.65 -4.23
N ASP A 154 -2.83 -14.87 -2.96
CA ASP A 154 -3.46 -16.09 -2.41
C ASP A 154 -4.86 -15.82 -1.84
N GLY A 155 -5.34 -14.58 -1.99
CA GLY A 155 -6.65 -14.10 -1.55
C GLY A 155 -6.72 -12.59 -1.55
N GLN A 156 -7.92 -12.06 -1.36
CA GLN A 156 -8.10 -10.63 -1.15
C GLN A 156 -7.78 -10.29 0.30
N ARG A 157 -6.62 -9.72 0.55
CA ARG A 157 -6.13 -9.35 1.87
C ARG A 157 -5.06 -8.27 1.82
N LEU A 158 -4.63 -7.85 3.00
CA LEU A 158 -3.46 -7.00 3.16
C LEU A 158 -2.18 -7.83 2.97
N TYR A 159 -1.24 -7.29 2.20
CA TYR A 159 0.12 -7.79 2.01
C TYR A 159 1.09 -6.73 2.50
N ASN A 160 1.98 -7.10 3.44
CA ASN A 160 3.04 -6.23 3.92
C ASN A 160 4.23 -6.28 2.96
N LEU A 161 4.56 -5.14 2.34
CA LEU A 161 5.54 -5.08 1.25
C LEU A 161 6.92 -4.58 1.70
N SER A 162 6.98 -3.68 2.67
CA SER A 162 8.25 -3.15 3.16
C SER A 162 8.14 -2.63 4.58
N ILE A 163 9.21 -2.78 5.34
CA ILE A 163 9.35 -2.26 6.70
C ILE A 163 10.67 -1.50 6.79
N HIS A 164 10.64 -0.32 7.39
CA HIS A 164 11.79 0.56 7.57
C HIS A 164 12.03 0.82 9.07
N ASN A 165 13.26 1.16 9.42
CA ASN A 165 13.59 1.48 10.82
C ASN A 165 13.03 2.83 11.25
N ASN A 166 12.86 3.76 10.32
CA ASN A 166 12.48 5.14 10.59
C ASN A 166 11.31 5.61 9.72
N TYR A 167 10.58 6.62 10.20
CA TYR A 167 9.56 7.35 9.44
C TYR A 167 10.26 8.33 8.50
N THR A 168 10.41 7.95 7.25
CA THR A 168 11.04 8.77 6.21
C THR A 168 10.29 8.67 4.89
N GLY A 169 10.73 9.40 3.88
CA GLY A 169 10.23 9.28 2.51
C GLY A 169 10.87 8.08 1.81
N HIS A 170 10.03 7.32 1.10
CA HIS A 170 10.44 6.13 0.35
C HIS A 170 9.75 6.08 -1.00
N THR A 171 10.35 5.37 -1.93
CA THR A 171 9.72 5.01 -3.21
C THR A 171 9.56 3.50 -3.27
N ILE A 172 8.36 3.02 -3.58
CA ILE A 172 8.11 1.62 -3.89
C ILE A 172 7.73 1.47 -5.35
N VAL A 173 8.33 0.47 -6.00
CA VAL A 173 7.99 0.03 -7.34
C VAL A 173 7.51 -1.41 -7.26
N ILE A 174 6.35 -1.71 -7.82
CA ILE A 174 5.77 -3.05 -7.85
C ILE A 174 5.57 -3.44 -9.31
N ASP A 175 6.38 -4.37 -9.80
CA ASP A 175 6.18 -5.00 -11.09
C ASP A 175 5.17 -6.14 -10.94
N VAL A 176 4.05 -6.05 -11.62
CA VAL A 176 2.93 -6.98 -11.53
C VAL A 176 2.90 -7.87 -12.77
N LYS A 177 2.66 -9.16 -12.56
CA LYS A 177 2.44 -10.16 -13.61
C LYS A 177 1.17 -10.94 -13.34
N GLY A 178 0.31 -11.01 -14.35
CA GLY A 178 -0.94 -11.76 -14.32
C GLY A 178 -2.16 -10.88 -14.50
N LYS A 179 -2.82 -11.04 -15.66
CA LYS A 179 -4.11 -10.41 -15.92
C LYS A 179 -5.11 -10.78 -14.83
N GLY A 180 -5.87 -9.80 -14.35
CA GLY A 180 -6.82 -9.95 -13.25
C GLY A 180 -6.23 -9.69 -11.87
N PHE A 181 -4.97 -9.25 -11.77
CA PHE A 181 -4.45 -8.68 -10.52
C PHE A 181 -5.25 -7.43 -10.17
N GLN A 182 -5.73 -7.37 -8.93
CA GLN A 182 -6.51 -6.24 -8.41
C GLN A 182 -5.81 -5.63 -7.22
N PHE A 183 -5.81 -4.30 -7.11
CA PHE A 183 -5.43 -3.63 -5.88
C PHE A 183 -6.40 -2.51 -5.53
N TYR A 184 -6.59 -2.30 -4.23
CA TYR A 184 -7.67 -1.50 -3.67
C TYR A 184 -7.14 -0.26 -2.95
N THR A 185 -6.11 -0.43 -2.13
CA THR A 185 -5.55 0.65 -1.32
C THR A 185 -4.13 0.34 -0.88
N PHE A 186 -3.38 1.41 -0.57
CA PHE A 186 -2.16 1.36 0.21
C PHE A 186 -2.41 1.88 1.61
N THR A 187 -1.81 1.23 2.62
CA THR A 187 -1.80 1.65 4.01
C THR A 187 -0.37 1.77 4.51
N PHE A 188 -0.15 2.63 5.50
CA PHE A 188 1.18 3.00 5.98
C PHE A 188 1.23 2.94 7.50
N GLY A 189 2.36 2.50 8.08
CA GLY A 189 2.63 2.47 9.51
C GLY A 189 3.82 3.32 9.90
#